data_a535839914454198680d9ae3058c8f93
#
_entry.id   a535839914454198680d9ae3058c8f93
#
_cell.length_a   1.000
_cell.length_b   1.000
_cell.length_c   1.000
_cell.angle_alpha   90.00
_cell.angle_beta   90.00
_cell.angle_gamma   90.00
#
_symmetry.space_group_name_H-M   'P 1'
#
loop_
_entity.id
_entity.type
_entity.pdbx_description
1 polymer ?
#
loop_
_entity_poly.entity_id
_entity_poly.type
_entity_poly.pdbx_seq_one_letter_code
_entity_poly.pdbx_strand_id
1 'polypeptide(L)'
;MRDSIKKEYWWVSAGEVENESESPFIAMKYNSIFRDYSKLRKQVWNWYRAHAGREDLSPVAKLLLWSVCERYRWQTWSSHDAISYYCKMIGVHRTSASRGMSELLDKEILWCVLEGERKRLRKSQAGGRKHFLLVGLGARLREGGDA
;
A
#
# COMPACT_ATOMS: atom_id res chain seq x y z
N MET A 1 10.84 3.97 -21.06
CA MET A 1 11.45 3.15 -20.01
C MET A 1 10.65 3.20 -18.72
N ARG A 2 10.54 4.39 -18.11
CA ARG A 2 9.75 4.53 -16.88
C ARG A 2 8.28 4.20 -17.11
N ASP A 3 7.76 4.56 -18.26
CA ASP A 3 6.36 4.30 -18.58
C ASP A 3 6.10 2.81 -18.73
N SER A 4 7.11 2.06 -19.21
CA SER A 4 6.99 0.61 -19.31
C SER A 4 6.88 -0.04 -17.93
N ILE A 5 7.65 0.43 -16.95
CA ILE A 5 7.60 -0.08 -15.59
C ILE A 5 6.22 0.16 -15.00
N LYS A 6 5.66 1.35 -15.20
CA LYS A 6 4.32 1.67 -14.70
C LYS A 6 3.24 0.80 -15.32
N LYS A 7 3.37 0.47 -16.59
CA LYS A 7 2.39 -0.35 -17.29
C LYS A 7 2.38 -1.80 -16.82
N GLU A 8 3.49 -2.27 -16.25
CA GLU A 8 3.56 -3.62 -15.72
C GLU A 8 2.69 -3.81 -14.48
N TYR A 9 2.41 -2.73 -13.77
CA TYR A 9 1.65 -2.76 -12.54
C TYR A 9 0.34 -2.00 -12.74
N TRP A 10 -0.72 -2.76 -12.96
CA TRP A 10 -2.02 -2.17 -13.31
C TRP A 10 -2.50 -1.15 -12.27
N TRP A 11 -2.17 -1.33 -11.01
CA TRP A 11 -2.60 -0.38 -9.98
C TRP A 11 -1.90 0.98 -10.10
N VAL A 12 -0.74 1.03 -10.72
CA VAL A 12 -0.03 2.30 -10.92
C VAL A 12 -0.76 3.17 -11.93
N SER A 13 -1.35 2.55 -12.95
CA SER A 13 -2.15 3.26 -13.93
C SER A 13 -3.62 3.35 -13.54
N ALA A 14 -3.99 2.82 -12.37
CA ALA A 14 -5.38 2.78 -11.94
C ALA A 14 -5.98 4.17 -11.75
N GLY A 15 -5.16 5.17 -11.49
CA GLY A 15 -5.64 6.55 -11.40
C GLY A 15 -6.17 7.11 -12.72
N GLU A 16 -5.88 6.43 -13.82
CA GLU A 16 -6.34 6.80 -15.16
C GLU A 16 -7.61 6.04 -15.57
N VAL A 17 -8.00 5.01 -14.80
CA VAL A 17 -9.18 4.22 -15.11
C VAL A 17 -10.43 4.94 -14.61
N GLU A 18 -11.49 4.80 -15.38
CA GLU A 18 -12.76 5.43 -15.05
C GLU A 18 -13.44 4.78 -13.86
N ASN A 19 -13.22 3.50 -13.67
CA ASN A 19 -13.86 2.75 -12.59
C ASN A 19 -13.01 2.81 -11.33
N GLU A 20 -13.32 3.75 -10.45
CA GLU A 20 -12.60 3.95 -9.21
C GLU A 20 -12.69 2.77 -8.26
N SER A 21 -13.72 1.92 -8.39
CA SER A 21 -13.88 0.77 -7.51
C SER A 21 -12.80 -0.28 -7.72
N GLU A 22 -12.10 -0.24 -8.84
CA GLU A 22 -11.02 -1.17 -9.14
C GLU A 22 -9.66 -0.67 -8.71
N SER A 23 -9.59 0.54 -8.17
CA SER A 23 -8.34 1.17 -7.80
C SER A 23 -8.25 1.39 -6.30
N PRO A 24 -7.12 1.02 -5.67
CA PRO A 24 -6.88 1.39 -4.28
C PRO A 24 -6.51 2.86 -4.13
N PHE A 25 -6.19 3.52 -5.24
CA PHE A 25 -5.70 4.90 -5.21
C PHE A 25 -6.76 5.85 -5.77
N ILE A 26 -7.82 6.01 -5.01
CA ILE A 26 -8.92 6.88 -5.41
C ILE A 26 -8.38 8.27 -5.73
N ALA A 27 -8.73 8.78 -6.89
CA ALA A 27 -8.40 10.14 -7.32
C ALA A 27 -6.95 10.40 -7.70
N MET A 28 -6.20 9.36 -7.95
CA MET A 28 -4.83 9.55 -8.44
C MET A 28 -4.83 9.82 -9.93
N LYS A 29 -5.33 10.99 -10.29
CA LYS A 29 -5.35 11.42 -11.70
C LYS A 29 -4.06 12.11 -12.11
N TYR A 30 -3.12 12.28 -11.19
CA TYR A 30 -1.95 13.10 -11.42
C TYR A 30 -0.68 12.28 -11.43
N ASN A 31 -0.01 12.31 -12.56
CA ASN A 31 1.25 11.64 -12.74
C ASN A 31 2.39 12.26 -11.94
N SER A 32 2.20 13.47 -11.42
CA SER A 32 3.27 14.16 -10.70
C SER A 32 3.76 13.39 -9.49
N ILE A 33 2.86 12.70 -8.77
CA ILE A 33 3.24 11.91 -7.59
C ILE A 33 4.07 10.70 -8.02
N PHE A 34 3.71 10.07 -9.13
CA PHE A 34 4.43 8.92 -9.65
C PHE A 34 5.85 9.25 -10.05
N ARG A 35 6.10 10.49 -10.41
CA ARG A 35 7.39 10.93 -10.92
C ARG A 35 8.28 11.53 -9.86
N ASP A 36 7.73 11.84 -8.71
CA ASP A 36 8.47 12.52 -7.65
C ASP A 36 8.53 11.65 -6.41
N TYR A 37 9.72 11.09 -6.19
CA TYR A 37 9.98 10.24 -5.04
C TYR A 37 9.70 10.94 -3.71
N SER A 38 10.14 12.19 -3.60
CA SER A 38 9.97 12.96 -2.37
C SER A 38 8.50 13.19 -2.06
N LYS A 39 7.71 13.49 -3.08
CA LYS A 39 6.27 13.69 -2.90
C LYS A 39 5.58 12.39 -2.48
N LEU A 40 5.96 11.28 -3.09
CA LEU A 40 5.39 10.00 -2.71
C LEU A 40 5.72 9.66 -1.27
N ARG A 41 6.98 9.83 -0.86
CA ARG A 41 7.40 9.54 0.52
C ARG A 41 6.62 10.38 1.51
N LYS A 42 6.43 11.65 1.20
CA LYS A 42 5.65 12.55 2.05
C LYS A 42 4.20 12.10 2.15
N GLN A 43 3.60 11.70 1.04
CA GLN A 43 2.22 11.22 1.04
C GLN A 43 2.07 9.91 1.79
N VAL A 44 3.03 9.01 1.64
CA VAL A 44 3.02 7.74 2.37
C VAL A 44 3.03 7.98 3.87
N TRP A 45 3.88 8.87 4.36
CA TRP A 45 3.95 9.15 5.79
C TRP A 45 2.75 9.93 6.32
N ASN A 46 2.19 10.82 5.53
CA ASN A 46 0.94 11.49 5.90
C ASN A 46 -0.19 10.47 6.00
N TRP A 47 -0.25 9.56 5.06
CA TRP A 47 -1.23 8.48 5.06
C TRP A 47 -1.05 7.58 6.30
N TYR A 48 0.20 7.22 6.60
CA TYR A 48 0.50 6.41 7.78
C TYR A 48 0.02 7.08 9.07
N ARG A 49 0.35 8.36 9.24
CA ARG A 49 -0.04 9.09 10.45
C ARG A 49 -1.56 9.12 10.63
N ALA A 50 -2.29 9.20 9.55
CA ALA A 50 -3.74 9.18 9.60
C ALA A 50 -4.29 7.86 10.14
N HIS A 51 -3.59 6.76 9.88
CA HIS A 51 -4.02 5.45 10.35
C HIS A 51 -3.41 5.07 11.69
N ALA A 52 -2.22 5.53 11.99
CA ALA A 52 -1.50 5.15 13.20
C ALA A 52 -2.23 5.54 14.49
N GLY A 53 -3.07 6.58 14.42
CA GLY A 53 -3.86 7.02 15.56
C GLY A 53 -5.16 6.25 15.77
N ARG A 54 -5.47 5.29 14.92
CA ARG A 54 -6.73 4.54 15.04
C ARG A 54 -6.71 3.62 16.25
N GLU A 55 -7.80 3.62 16.98
CA GLU A 55 -7.94 2.77 18.15
C GLU A 55 -8.37 1.35 17.79
N ASP A 56 -8.91 1.17 16.60
CA ASP A 56 -9.39 -0.13 16.15
C ASP A 56 -8.30 -1.01 15.52
N LEU A 57 -7.05 -0.57 15.56
CA LEU A 57 -5.92 -1.36 15.09
C LEU A 57 -5.07 -1.86 16.25
N SER A 58 -4.68 -3.13 16.18
CA SER A 58 -3.76 -3.69 17.18
C SER A 58 -2.38 -3.05 17.03
N PRO A 59 -1.57 -3.05 18.11
CA PRO A 59 -0.19 -2.55 18.02
C PRO A 59 0.63 -3.25 16.96
N VAL A 60 0.47 -4.56 16.80
CA VAL A 60 1.22 -5.30 15.78
C VAL A 60 0.81 -4.87 14.38
N ALA A 61 -0.49 -4.66 14.16
CA ALA A 61 -0.98 -4.16 12.87
C ALA A 61 -0.36 -2.80 12.54
N LYS A 62 -0.28 -1.91 13.53
CA LYS A 62 0.35 -0.59 13.34
C LYS A 62 1.82 -0.70 13.00
N LEU A 63 2.54 -1.60 13.65
CA LEU A 63 3.96 -1.84 13.36
C LEU A 63 4.15 -2.40 11.95
N LEU A 64 3.30 -3.34 11.56
CA LEU A 64 3.36 -3.87 10.20
C LEU A 64 3.07 -2.79 9.17
N LEU A 65 2.08 -1.96 9.45
CA LEU A 65 1.74 -0.85 8.57
C LEU A 65 2.94 0.08 8.40
N TRP A 66 3.64 0.36 9.49
CA TRP A 66 4.87 1.13 9.46
C TRP A 66 5.91 0.48 8.54
N SER A 67 6.09 -0.84 8.66
CA SER A 67 7.04 -1.57 7.83
C SER A 67 6.71 -1.48 6.35
N VAL A 68 5.45 -1.65 6.03
CA VAL A 68 4.97 -1.55 4.64
C VAL A 68 5.24 -0.16 4.09
N CYS A 69 4.95 0.88 4.88
CA CYS A 69 5.20 2.26 4.48
C CYS A 69 6.69 2.54 4.30
N GLU A 70 7.53 2.03 5.21
CA GLU A 70 8.98 2.21 5.13
C GLU A 70 9.56 1.59 3.86
N ARG A 71 8.97 0.46 3.42
CA ARG A 71 9.44 -0.27 2.25
C ARG A 71 8.63 0.02 1.00
N TYR A 72 7.80 1.05 1.02
CA TYR A 72 7.02 1.45 -0.13
C TYR A 72 7.93 2.00 -1.22
N ARG A 73 7.76 1.50 -2.45
CA ARG A 73 8.64 1.84 -3.56
C ARG A 73 7.90 2.68 -4.60
N TRP A 74 8.56 3.71 -5.07
CA TRP A 74 7.95 4.59 -6.07
C TRP A 74 7.88 3.93 -7.44
N GLN A 75 8.79 2.99 -7.74
CA GLN A 75 8.82 2.30 -9.03
C GLN A 75 7.58 1.44 -9.24
N THR A 76 7.11 0.82 -8.18
CA THR A 76 5.98 -0.12 -8.25
C THR A 76 4.74 0.40 -7.54
N TRP A 77 4.87 1.46 -6.74
CA TRP A 77 3.82 1.97 -5.88
C TRP A 77 3.25 0.88 -4.98
N SER A 78 4.16 0.15 -4.40
CA SER A 78 3.81 -0.95 -3.51
C SER A 78 4.98 -1.28 -2.61
N SER A 79 4.69 -2.04 -1.57
CA SER A 79 5.69 -2.72 -0.76
C SER A 79 5.58 -4.20 -1.09
N HIS A 80 6.69 -4.84 -1.45
CA HIS A 80 6.66 -6.22 -1.92
C HIS A 80 7.72 -7.11 -1.29
N ASP A 81 8.13 -6.79 -0.09
CA ASP A 81 9.05 -7.63 0.65
C ASP A 81 8.30 -8.81 1.29
N ALA A 82 9.01 -9.87 1.60
CA ALA A 82 8.43 -11.02 2.27
C ALA A 82 8.00 -10.65 3.69
N ILE A 83 6.98 -11.31 4.21
CA ILE A 83 6.49 -11.04 5.56
C ILE A 83 7.59 -11.27 6.61
N SER A 84 8.48 -12.22 6.35
CA SER A 84 9.62 -12.46 7.25
C SER A 84 10.53 -11.25 7.37
N TYR A 85 10.66 -10.47 6.31
CA TYR A 85 11.44 -9.24 6.33
C TYR A 85 10.78 -8.20 7.23
N TYR A 86 9.46 -8.04 7.11
CA TYR A 86 8.73 -7.13 7.97
C TYR A 86 8.83 -7.56 9.44
N CYS A 87 8.75 -8.86 9.69
CA CYS A 87 8.90 -9.39 11.06
C CYS A 87 10.24 -8.98 11.67
N LYS A 88 11.31 -9.06 10.90
CA LYS A 88 12.65 -8.67 11.37
C LYS A 88 12.73 -7.17 11.64
N MET A 89 12.08 -6.37 10.81
CA MET A 89 12.10 -4.92 10.99
C MET A 89 11.46 -4.49 12.30
N ILE A 90 10.41 -5.16 12.71
CA ILE A 90 9.63 -4.73 13.88
C ILE A 90 9.77 -5.66 15.09
N GLY A 91 10.54 -6.73 14.94
CA GLY A 91 10.83 -7.61 16.07
C GLY A 91 9.64 -8.40 16.57
N VAL A 92 8.74 -8.83 15.68
CA VAL A 92 7.58 -9.63 16.07
C VAL A 92 7.67 -11.03 15.49
N HIS A 93 7.00 -11.96 16.16
CA HIS A 93 6.92 -13.33 15.68
C HIS A 93 6.02 -13.41 14.43
N ARG A 94 6.34 -14.33 13.55
CA ARG A 94 5.62 -14.48 12.29
C ARG A 94 4.12 -14.71 12.46
N THR A 95 3.73 -15.46 13.47
CA THR A 95 2.31 -15.73 13.75
C THR A 95 1.57 -14.42 14.08
N SER A 96 2.18 -13.59 14.93
CA SER A 96 1.61 -12.30 15.28
C SER A 96 1.55 -11.37 14.07
N ALA A 97 2.60 -11.40 13.24
CA ALA A 97 2.65 -10.59 12.02
C ALA A 97 1.56 -11.01 11.03
N SER A 98 1.34 -12.31 10.88
CA SER A 98 0.29 -12.81 9.99
C SER A 98 -1.09 -12.36 10.43
N ARG A 99 -1.35 -12.37 11.74
CA ARG A 99 -2.62 -11.87 12.29
C ARG A 99 -2.79 -10.39 12.04
N GLY A 100 -1.73 -9.62 12.28
CA GLY A 100 -1.76 -8.19 12.04
C GLY A 100 -1.98 -7.87 10.57
N MET A 101 -1.35 -8.63 9.68
CA MET A 101 -1.55 -8.44 8.25
C MET A 101 -2.98 -8.75 7.84
N SER A 102 -3.55 -9.83 8.37
CA SER A 102 -4.95 -10.17 8.10
C SER A 102 -5.88 -9.06 8.57
N GLU A 103 -5.59 -8.47 9.71
CA GLU A 103 -6.36 -7.35 10.24
C GLU A 103 -6.34 -6.17 9.26
N LEU A 104 -5.17 -5.83 8.74
CA LEU A 104 -5.03 -4.72 7.78
C LEU A 104 -5.75 -5.00 6.48
N LEU A 105 -5.71 -6.23 6.01
CA LEU A 105 -6.40 -6.62 4.78
C LEU A 105 -7.92 -6.65 4.96
N ASP A 106 -8.38 -7.19 6.11
CA ASP A 106 -9.82 -7.29 6.41
C ASP A 106 -10.45 -5.91 6.54
N LYS A 107 -9.73 -4.97 7.12
CA LYS A 107 -10.22 -3.59 7.29
C LYS A 107 -10.00 -2.73 6.05
N GLU A 108 -9.49 -3.34 4.99
CA GLU A 108 -9.22 -2.67 3.72
C GLU A 108 -8.30 -1.45 3.86
N ILE A 109 -7.39 -1.51 4.81
CA ILE A 109 -6.33 -0.49 4.95
C ILE A 109 -5.24 -0.78 3.95
N LEU A 110 -4.97 -2.06 3.71
CA LEU A 110 -4.06 -2.52 2.67
C LEU A 110 -4.81 -3.41 1.70
N TRP A 111 -4.40 -3.35 0.45
CA TRP A 111 -4.73 -4.36 -0.54
C TRP A 111 -3.49 -5.21 -0.78
N CYS A 112 -3.71 -6.47 -1.08
CA CYS A 112 -2.66 -7.39 -1.48
C CYS A 112 -2.94 -7.82 -2.91
N VAL A 113 -1.94 -7.72 -3.77
CA VAL A 113 -2.04 -8.15 -5.17
C VAL A 113 -0.85 -9.06 -5.46
N LEU A 114 -1.12 -10.17 -6.11
CA LEU A 114 -0.07 -11.08 -6.53
C LEU A 114 0.55 -10.54 -7.82
N GLU A 115 1.88 -10.60 -7.91
CA GLU A 115 2.58 -10.13 -9.11
C GLU A 115 2.10 -10.91 -10.32
N GLY A 116 1.78 -10.19 -11.39
CA GLY A 116 1.26 -10.79 -12.61
C GLY A 116 -0.26 -10.93 -12.63
N GLU A 117 -0.91 -10.81 -11.50
CA GLU A 117 -2.36 -10.91 -11.42
C GLU A 117 -3.02 -9.53 -11.53
N ARG A 118 -4.21 -9.51 -12.09
CA ARG A 118 -4.98 -8.26 -12.18
C ARG A 118 -6.09 -8.19 -11.14
N LYS A 119 -5.96 -9.02 -10.11
CA LYS A 119 -6.95 -9.10 -9.04
C LYS A 119 -6.32 -8.84 -7.71
N ARG A 120 -7.11 -8.26 -6.84
CA ARG A 120 -6.77 -8.13 -5.44
C ARG A 120 -6.96 -9.48 -4.75
N LEU A 121 -5.99 -9.85 -3.92
CA LEU A 121 -6.12 -11.00 -3.05
C LEU A 121 -6.79 -10.59 -1.75
N ARG A 122 -7.87 -11.27 -1.40
CA ARG A 122 -8.57 -10.98 -0.15
C ARG A 122 -8.01 -11.76 1.02
N LYS A 123 -7.31 -12.86 0.71
CA LYS A 123 -6.64 -13.68 1.73
C LYS A 123 -5.22 -13.95 1.30
N SER A 124 -4.36 -14.15 2.28
CA SER A 124 -2.98 -14.51 2.00
C SER A 124 -2.93 -15.88 1.34
N GLN A 125 -2.22 -15.96 0.22
CA GLN A 125 -2.00 -17.22 -0.49
C GLN A 125 -0.51 -17.51 -0.53
N ALA A 126 -0.16 -18.77 -0.57
CA ALA A 126 1.22 -19.19 -0.74
C ALA A 126 1.66 -18.97 -2.19
N GLY A 127 2.95 -18.69 -2.36
CA GLY A 127 3.58 -18.56 -3.66
C GLY A 127 3.45 -17.20 -4.28
N GLY A 128 4.41 -16.85 -5.13
CA GLY A 128 4.42 -15.59 -5.84
C GLY A 128 4.79 -14.39 -4.99
N ARG A 129 5.19 -13.33 -5.68
CA ARG A 129 5.50 -12.07 -5.01
C ARG A 129 4.21 -11.29 -4.77
N LYS A 130 4.02 -10.88 -3.54
CA LYS A 130 2.85 -10.09 -3.14
C LYS A 130 3.21 -8.63 -3.06
N HIS A 131 2.32 -7.80 -3.57
CA HIS A 131 2.45 -6.35 -3.45
C HIS A 131 1.37 -5.85 -2.51
N PHE A 132 1.79 -5.07 -1.53
CA PHE A 132 0.87 -4.44 -0.57
C PHE A 132 0.69 -2.99 -0.97
N LEU A 133 -0.56 -2.60 -1.11
CA LEU A 133 -0.95 -1.27 -1.60
C LEU A 133 -1.66 -0.52 -0.48
N LEU A 134 -1.31 0.74 -0.31
CA LEU A 134 -1.93 1.61 0.69
C LEU A 134 -3.25 2.13 0.14
N VAL A 135 -4.35 1.65 0.68
CA VAL A 135 -5.68 2.02 0.20
C VAL A 135 -5.97 3.49 0.50
N GLY A 136 -6.37 4.21 -0.51
CA GLY A 136 -6.66 5.63 -0.37
C GLY A 136 -5.45 6.55 -0.39
N LEU A 137 -4.28 6.00 -0.72
CA LEU A 137 -3.09 6.84 -0.87
C LEU A 137 -3.37 7.91 -1.92
N GLY A 138 -3.11 9.16 -1.58
CA GLY A 138 -3.37 10.27 -2.46
C GLY A 138 -4.75 10.89 -2.31
N ALA A 139 -5.71 10.18 -1.71
CA ALA A 139 -7.03 10.75 -1.47
C ALA A 139 -6.96 12.02 -0.63
N ARG A 140 -6.06 12.03 0.33
CA ARG A 140 -5.85 13.18 1.20
C ARG A 140 -5.24 14.38 0.49
N LEU A 141 -4.67 14.17 -0.69
CA LEU A 141 -4.17 15.29 -1.48
C LEU A 141 -5.29 16.25 -1.87
N ARG A 142 -6.47 15.70 -2.18
CA ARG A 142 -7.63 16.53 -2.48
C ARG A 142 -8.20 17.16 -1.22
N GLU A 143 -8.32 16.36 -0.17
CA GLU A 143 -8.84 16.83 1.11
C GLU A 143 -7.86 17.79 1.77
N GLY A 144 -6.55 17.52 1.62
CA GLY A 144 -5.51 18.39 2.14
C GLY A 144 -5.51 19.74 1.50
N GLY A 145 -5.97 19.84 0.25
CA GLY A 145 -6.17 21.11 -0.41
C GLY A 145 -7.32 21.91 0.18
N ASP A 146 -8.25 21.22 0.82
CA ASP A 146 -9.41 21.83 1.45
C ASP A 146 -9.18 22.16 2.91
N ALA A 147 -8.16 21.58 3.48
CA ALA A 147 -7.81 21.83 4.89
C ALA A 147 -6.88 23.05 5.01
#